data_6d26f819250e9617c457430cbdc855af
#
_entry.id   6d26f819250e9617c457430cbdc855af
#
_cell.length_a   1.000
_cell.length_b   1.000
_cell.length_c   1.000
_cell.angle_alpha   90.00
_cell.angle_beta   90.00
_cell.angle_gamma   90.00
#
_symmetry.space_group_name_H-M   'P 1'
#
loop_
_entity.id
_entity.type
_entity.pdbx_description
1 polymer ?
#
loop_
_entity_poly.entity_id
_entity_poly.type
_entity_poly.pdbx_seq_one_letter_code
_entity_poly.pdbx_strand_id
1 'polypeptide(L)'
;PTEDSEKGVNDALLEFYKKLRPGDPPTLDNAQNFMQNLLFTNRRYDLGKVGRYKLNRRLGLNEPSRILTQEDLIAVVKRIININNGKGRAEDIDHLGNRRIKTVGELIQNQLRVGFLRMERVVRERMSIRDPDQLSPITLINIRPVVAILREFFGGSQLSQFMEQTNPLAELTHKRTLSALGPGGLRRERAGFDVRDVH
;
A
#
# COMPACT_ATOMS: atom_id res chain seq x y z
N PRO A 1 25.72 -14.48 12.40
CA PRO A 1 26.83 -15.04 11.59
C PRO A 1 27.01 -16.56 11.78
N THR A 2 26.66 -17.11 12.96
CA THR A 2 26.79 -18.55 13.26
C THR A 2 25.66 -19.40 12.66
N GLU A 3 24.54 -18.78 12.32
CA GLU A 3 23.35 -19.44 11.76
C GLU A 3 23.23 -19.21 10.24
N ASP A 4 24.09 -18.37 9.68
CA ASP A 4 24.09 -18.05 8.25
C ASP A 4 24.90 -19.10 7.50
N SER A 5 24.21 -19.90 6.69
CA SER A 5 24.80 -20.94 5.86
C SER A 5 25.44 -20.38 4.57
N GLU A 6 25.07 -19.15 4.20
CA GLU A 6 25.45 -18.56 2.94
C GLU A 6 26.79 -17.79 3.03
N LYS A 7 27.75 -18.16 2.22
CA LYS A 7 29.11 -17.59 2.26
C LYS A 7 29.38 -16.54 1.20
N GLY A 8 28.47 -16.34 0.25
CA GLY A 8 28.66 -15.44 -0.86
C GLY A 8 27.41 -14.64 -1.25
N VAL A 9 27.63 -13.52 -1.95
CA VAL A 9 26.53 -12.66 -2.45
C VAL A 9 25.61 -13.43 -3.39
N ASN A 10 26.19 -14.28 -4.23
CA ASN A 10 25.44 -15.08 -5.20
C ASN A 10 24.55 -16.12 -4.53
N ASP A 11 25.08 -16.77 -3.49
CA ASP A 11 24.32 -17.78 -2.72
C ASP A 11 23.17 -17.11 -1.96
N ALA A 12 23.43 -15.96 -1.36
CA ALA A 12 22.41 -15.16 -0.67
C ALA A 12 21.29 -14.70 -1.62
N LEU A 13 21.63 -14.28 -2.84
CA LEU A 13 20.64 -13.89 -3.86
C LEU A 13 19.77 -15.08 -4.30
N LEU A 14 20.38 -16.24 -4.50
CA LEU A 14 19.65 -17.46 -4.86
C LEU A 14 18.73 -17.91 -3.76
N GLU A 15 19.18 -17.87 -2.50
CA GLU A 15 18.36 -18.24 -1.34
C GLU A 15 17.20 -17.25 -1.14
N PHE A 16 17.47 -15.95 -1.28
CA PHE A 16 16.43 -14.92 -1.28
C PHE A 16 15.37 -15.17 -2.35
N TYR A 17 15.81 -15.52 -3.57
CA TYR A 17 14.89 -15.82 -4.68
C TYR A 17 14.03 -17.06 -4.39
N LYS A 18 14.65 -18.15 -3.92
CA LYS A 18 13.94 -19.40 -3.55
C LYS A 18 12.86 -19.17 -2.48
N LYS A 19 13.16 -18.35 -1.46
CA LYS A 19 12.20 -18.06 -0.39
C LYS A 19 11.01 -17.25 -0.85
N LEU A 20 11.20 -16.33 -1.80
CA LEU A 20 10.11 -15.47 -2.29
C LEU A 20 9.35 -16.07 -3.46
N ARG A 21 9.98 -16.97 -4.21
CA ARG A 21 9.37 -17.68 -5.36
C ARG A 21 9.64 -19.19 -5.29
N PRO A 22 9.00 -19.89 -4.36
CA PRO A 22 9.09 -21.33 -4.30
C PRO A 22 8.47 -21.92 -5.59
N GLY A 23 9.26 -22.73 -6.32
CA GLY A 23 8.81 -23.39 -7.54
C GLY A 23 9.41 -22.87 -8.84
N ASP A 24 9.98 -21.67 -8.86
CA ASP A 24 10.73 -21.18 -10.01
C ASP A 24 12.20 -21.64 -9.96
N PRO A 25 12.82 -22.05 -11.09
CA PRO A 25 14.22 -22.43 -11.10
C PRO A 25 15.10 -21.22 -10.75
N PRO A 26 15.95 -21.32 -9.71
CA PRO A 26 16.78 -20.22 -9.26
C PRO A 26 17.99 -20.06 -10.16
N THR A 27 17.99 -19.02 -11.01
CA THR A 27 19.16 -18.58 -11.76
C THR A 27 19.65 -17.25 -11.22
N LEU A 28 20.95 -16.98 -11.29
CA LEU A 28 21.53 -15.73 -10.80
C LEU A 28 20.94 -14.51 -11.47
N ASP A 29 20.75 -14.54 -12.78
CA ASP A 29 20.19 -13.44 -13.56
C ASP A 29 18.73 -13.15 -13.13
N ASN A 30 17.92 -14.19 -12.93
CA ASN A 30 16.55 -14.03 -12.48
C ASN A 30 16.49 -13.48 -11.04
N ALA A 31 17.38 -13.92 -10.16
CA ALA A 31 17.45 -13.46 -8.79
C ALA A 31 17.86 -11.98 -8.70
N GLN A 32 18.88 -11.57 -9.45
CA GLN A 32 19.32 -10.18 -9.54
C GLN A 32 18.24 -9.27 -10.11
N ASN A 33 17.66 -9.65 -11.24
CA ASN A 33 16.58 -8.89 -11.88
C ASN A 33 15.35 -8.80 -10.98
N PHE A 34 15.03 -9.88 -10.28
CA PHE A 34 13.90 -9.88 -9.33
C PHE A 34 14.13 -8.93 -8.16
N MET A 35 15.30 -8.98 -7.53
CA MET A 35 15.65 -8.10 -6.41
C MET A 35 15.67 -6.63 -6.86
N GLN A 36 16.30 -6.34 -8.01
CA GLN A 36 16.36 -5.01 -8.58
C GLN A 36 14.94 -4.45 -8.84
N ASN A 37 14.08 -5.25 -9.48
CA ASN A 37 12.73 -4.83 -9.80
C ASN A 37 11.82 -4.74 -8.57
N LEU A 38 12.08 -5.51 -7.53
CA LEU A 38 11.26 -5.52 -6.32
C LEU A 38 11.50 -4.29 -5.45
N LEU A 39 12.76 -3.92 -5.21
CA LEU A 39 13.14 -2.92 -4.22
C LEU A 39 13.65 -1.62 -4.83
N PHE A 40 14.39 -1.68 -5.94
CA PHE A 40 15.17 -0.56 -6.46
C PHE A 40 14.59 0.08 -7.72
N THR A 41 13.31 -0.18 -8.03
CA THR A 41 12.59 0.49 -9.11
C THR A 41 11.30 1.12 -8.62
N ASN A 42 10.94 2.27 -9.20
CA ASN A 42 9.72 3.00 -8.83
C ASN A 42 8.40 2.29 -9.25
N ARG A 43 8.51 1.22 -10.05
CA ARG A 43 7.32 0.47 -10.52
C ARG A 43 6.61 -0.29 -9.41
N ARG A 44 7.36 -0.83 -8.45
CA ARG A 44 6.82 -1.65 -7.36
C ARG A 44 6.98 -1.02 -5.99
N TYR A 45 8.03 -0.24 -5.78
CA TYR A 45 8.33 0.37 -4.52
C TYR A 45 8.75 1.83 -4.68
N ASP A 46 7.96 2.76 -4.16
CA ASP A 46 8.25 4.19 -4.10
C ASP A 46 7.98 4.67 -2.67
N LEU A 47 8.97 5.25 -2.05
CA LEU A 47 8.87 5.81 -0.70
C LEU A 47 7.90 7.01 -0.64
N GLY A 48 7.64 7.66 -1.78
CA GLY A 48 6.94 8.93 -1.81
C GLY A 48 7.77 10.08 -1.21
N LYS A 49 7.28 11.30 -1.31
CA LYS A 49 7.98 12.48 -0.76
C LYS A 49 8.07 12.43 0.77
N VAL A 50 6.97 12.08 1.43
CA VAL A 50 6.90 12.05 2.89
C VAL A 50 7.72 10.90 3.46
N GLY A 51 7.67 9.71 2.83
CA GLY A 51 8.46 8.55 3.25
C GLY A 51 9.96 8.83 3.16
N ARG A 52 10.43 9.40 2.03
CA ARG A 52 11.84 9.80 1.85
C ARG A 52 12.26 10.84 2.88
N TYR A 53 11.46 11.87 3.10
CA TYR A 53 11.75 12.89 4.10
C TYR A 53 11.90 12.30 5.50
N LYS A 54 10.97 11.44 5.92
CA LYS A 54 11.02 10.79 7.22
C LYS A 54 12.22 9.84 7.36
N LEU A 55 12.52 9.07 6.32
CA LEU A 55 13.66 8.16 6.30
C LEU A 55 14.96 8.93 6.46
N ASN A 56 15.17 9.96 5.65
CA ASN A 56 16.35 10.82 5.71
C ASN A 56 16.52 11.46 7.11
N ARG A 57 15.44 12.01 7.65
CA ARG A 57 15.47 12.64 8.98
C ARG A 57 15.82 11.65 10.09
N ARG A 58 15.33 10.43 10.01
CA ARG A 58 15.55 9.40 11.04
C ARG A 58 16.93 8.76 10.98
N LEU A 59 17.46 8.60 9.80
CA LEU A 59 18.74 7.95 9.56
C LEU A 59 19.90 8.93 9.37
N GLY A 60 19.63 10.23 9.30
CA GLY A 60 20.64 11.25 9.02
C GLY A 60 21.16 11.21 7.59
N LEU A 61 20.33 10.76 6.65
CA LEU A 61 20.65 10.67 5.22
C LEU A 61 20.21 11.94 4.49
N ASN A 62 20.78 12.17 3.30
CA ASN A 62 20.45 13.34 2.46
C ASN A 62 20.17 12.91 1.01
N GLU A 63 19.51 11.76 0.82
CA GLU A 63 19.19 11.21 -0.48
C GLU A 63 17.93 11.90 -1.06
N PRO A 64 18.00 12.50 -2.27
CA PRO A 64 16.86 13.15 -2.90
C PRO A 64 15.91 12.17 -3.62
N SER A 65 16.41 10.99 -4.00
CA SER A 65 15.63 10.00 -4.74
C SER A 65 14.54 9.38 -3.88
N ARG A 66 13.35 9.18 -4.47
CA ARG A 66 12.27 8.45 -3.82
C ARG A 66 12.40 6.93 -3.94
N ILE A 67 13.35 6.48 -4.74
CA ILE A 67 13.67 5.06 -4.91
C ILE A 67 14.54 4.63 -3.75
N LEU A 68 14.30 3.44 -3.23
CA LEU A 68 15.11 2.84 -2.18
C LEU A 68 16.53 2.55 -2.72
N THR A 69 17.55 2.87 -1.94
CA THR A 69 18.95 2.57 -2.26
C THR A 69 19.52 1.48 -1.36
N GLN A 70 20.62 0.87 -1.74
CA GLN A 70 21.31 -0.11 -0.90
C GLN A 70 21.81 0.54 0.40
N GLU A 71 22.25 1.79 0.33
CA GLU A 71 22.68 2.56 1.51
C GLU A 71 21.54 2.78 2.51
N ASP A 72 20.32 3.02 2.00
CA ASP A 72 19.13 3.11 2.84
C ASP A 72 18.90 1.83 3.63
N LEU A 73 19.00 0.66 2.97
CA LEU A 73 18.80 -0.64 3.62
C LEU A 73 19.85 -0.89 4.70
N ILE A 74 21.12 -0.61 4.41
CA ILE A 74 22.22 -0.76 5.37
C ILE A 74 21.97 0.15 6.58
N ALA A 75 21.59 1.41 6.36
CA ALA A 75 21.31 2.36 7.41
C ALA A 75 20.10 1.94 8.28
N VAL A 76 19.04 1.40 7.66
CA VAL A 76 17.87 0.85 8.37
C VAL A 76 18.28 -0.32 9.25
N VAL A 77 19.01 -1.30 8.71
CA VAL A 77 19.48 -2.47 9.48
C VAL A 77 20.38 -2.03 10.64
N LYS A 78 21.33 -1.13 10.40
CA LYS A 78 22.19 -0.55 11.44
C LYS A 78 21.36 0.12 12.55
N ARG A 79 20.30 0.85 12.18
CA ARG A 79 19.38 1.48 13.13
C ARG A 79 18.64 0.45 13.98
N ILE A 80 18.14 -0.61 13.37
CA ILE A 80 17.43 -1.69 14.08
C ILE A 80 18.37 -2.37 15.09
N ILE A 81 19.60 -2.72 14.68
CA ILE A 81 20.60 -3.31 15.56
C ILE A 81 20.91 -2.37 16.74
N ASN A 82 21.07 -1.08 16.50
CA ASN A 82 21.32 -0.12 17.55
C ASN A 82 20.16 -0.04 18.55
N ILE A 83 18.91 -0.06 18.08
CA ILE A 83 17.74 -0.07 18.98
C ILE A 83 17.69 -1.35 19.81
N ASN A 84 17.94 -2.51 19.19
CA ASN A 84 17.96 -3.80 19.91
C ASN A 84 19.08 -3.86 20.96
N ASN A 85 20.20 -3.19 20.72
CA ASN A 85 21.31 -3.05 21.67
C ASN A 85 21.11 -1.94 22.72
N GLY A 86 19.91 -1.35 22.79
CA GLY A 86 19.61 -0.28 23.76
C GLY A 86 20.23 1.09 23.41
N LYS A 87 20.82 1.23 22.22
CA LYS A 87 21.44 2.49 21.75
C LYS A 87 20.45 3.33 20.92
N GLY A 88 19.23 3.46 21.39
CA GLY A 88 18.22 4.25 20.70
C GLY A 88 16.83 4.00 21.27
N ARG A 89 15.88 4.84 20.89
CA ARG A 89 14.48 4.70 21.28
C ARG A 89 13.69 4.17 20.10
N ALA A 90 12.87 3.15 20.35
CA ALA A 90 11.86 2.72 19.42
C ALA A 90 10.80 3.83 19.26
N GLU A 91 10.29 4.00 18.05
CA GLU A 91 9.25 4.98 17.79
C GLU A 91 7.87 4.40 18.10
N ASP A 92 7.00 5.28 18.57
CA ASP A 92 5.58 4.97 18.74
C ASP A 92 4.91 4.91 17.36
N ILE A 93 4.53 3.70 16.95
CA ILE A 93 3.86 3.44 15.67
C ILE A 93 2.40 3.93 15.68
N ASP A 94 1.79 4.09 16.84
CA ASP A 94 0.40 4.53 16.99
C ASP A 94 0.27 6.07 17.02
N HIS A 95 1.38 6.78 17.18
CA HIS A 95 1.38 8.23 17.15
C HIS A 95 0.97 8.76 15.78
N LEU A 96 0.01 9.68 15.71
CA LEU A 96 -0.52 10.23 14.46
C LEU A 96 0.54 10.97 13.61
N GLY A 97 1.67 11.36 14.18
CA GLY A 97 2.84 11.82 13.44
C GLY A 97 3.50 10.74 12.57
N ASN A 98 3.32 9.47 12.91
CA ASN A 98 3.87 8.31 12.19
C ASN A 98 2.81 7.56 11.37
N ARG A 99 1.56 7.84 11.62
CA ARG A 99 0.40 7.16 11.04
C ARG A 99 -0.44 8.14 10.25
N ARG A 100 -0.65 7.86 8.97
CA ARG A 100 -1.42 8.71 8.08
C ARG A 100 -2.91 8.35 8.14
N ILE A 101 -3.76 9.35 8.17
CA ILE A 101 -5.20 9.20 8.08
C ILE A 101 -5.62 9.33 6.62
N LYS A 102 -6.43 8.40 6.13
CA LYS A 102 -7.04 8.48 4.81
C LYS A 102 -8.26 9.38 4.86
N THR A 103 -8.31 10.38 4.00
CA THR A 103 -9.49 11.24 3.85
C THR A 103 -10.56 10.57 2.99
N VAL A 104 -11.80 11.05 3.08
CA VAL A 104 -12.92 10.57 2.25
C VAL A 104 -12.60 10.67 0.76
N GLY A 105 -11.97 11.77 0.34
CA GLY A 105 -11.54 11.97 -1.06
C GLY A 105 -10.59 10.88 -1.55
N GLU A 106 -9.65 10.45 -0.74
CA GLU A 106 -8.73 9.36 -1.07
C GLU A 106 -9.44 8.00 -1.16
N LEU A 107 -10.38 7.74 -0.26
CA LEU A 107 -11.18 6.52 -0.29
C LEU A 107 -12.01 6.44 -1.57
N ILE A 108 -12.68 7.53 -1.94
CA ILE A 108 -13.45 7.61 -3.20
C ILE A 108 -12.54 7.49 -4.41
N GLN A 109 -11.38 8.15 -4.42
CA GLN A 109 -10.40 8.05 -5.50
C GLN A 109 -9.95 6.60 -5.72
N ASN A 110 -9.69 5.86 -4.66
CA ASN A 110 -9.30 4.45 -4.76
C ASN A 110 -10.41 3.59 -5.36
N GLN A 111 -11.66 3.84 -4.98
CA GLN A 111 -12.82 3.14 -5.56
C GLN A 111 -13.01 3.50 -7.04
N LEU A 112 -12.93 4.77 -7.39
CA LEU A 112 -13.00 5.21 -8.78
C LEU A 112 -11.91 4.59 -9.64
N ARG A 113 -10.68 4.49 -9.11
CA ARG A 113 -9.57 3.83 -9.83
C ARG A 113 -9.93 2.38 -10.18
N VAL A 114 -10.49 1.62 -9.24
CA VAL A 114 -10.95 0.25 -9.50
C VAL A 114 -12.07 0.23 -10.56
N GLY A 115 -13.00 1.18 -10.49
CA GLY A 115 -14.08 1.34 -11.48
C GLY A 115 -13.56 1.61 -12.90
N PHE A 116 -12.58 2.51 -13.01
CA PHE A 116 -11.95 2.83 -14.29
C PHE A 116 -11.14 1.66 -14.85
N LEU A 117 -10.42 0.91 -14.02
CA LEU A 117 -9.71 -0.30 -14.47
C LEU A 117 -10.67 -1.38 -14.98
N ARG A 118 -11.82 -1.56 -14.33
CA ARG A 118 -12.86 -2.47 -14.84
C ARG A 118 -13.44 -1.98 -16.17
N MET A 119 -13.69 -0.68 -16.30
CA MET A 119 -14.18 -0.07 -17.54
C MET A 119 -13.15 -0.20 -18.66
N GLU A 120 -11.88 0.09 -18.41
CA GLU A 120 -10.78 -0.07 -19.36
C GLU A 120 -10.70 -1.51 -19.90
N ARG A 121 -10.80 -2.49 -19.01
CA ARG A 121 -10.80 -3.91 -19.40
C ARG A 121 -11.93 -4.23 -20.38
N VAL A 122 -13.15 -3.77 -20.09
CA VAL A 122 -14.31 -3.98 -20.97
C VAL A 122 -14.14 -3.25 -22.32
N VAL A 123 -13.58 -2.04 -22.31
CA VAL A 123 -13.29 -1.30 -23.54
C VAL A 123 -12.28 -2.05 -24.40
N ARG A 124 -11.18 -2.53 -23.82
CA ARG A 124 -10.17 -3.33 -24.55
C ARG A 124 -10.76 -4.61 -25.15
N GLU A 125 -11.59 -5.30 -24.39
CA GLU A 125 -12.29 -6.50 -24.86
C GLU A 125 -13.21 -6.17 -26.06
N ARG A 126 -13.99 -5.11 -25.97
CA ARG A 126 -14.86 -4.68 -27.07
C ARG A 126 -14.10 -4.24 -28.32
N MET A 127 -12.94 -3.57 -28.13
CA MET A 127 -12.08 -3.18 -29.25
C MET A 127 -11.47 -4.38 -29.96
N SER A 128 -11.20 -5.48 -29.26
CA SER A 128 -10.63 -6.69 -29.88
C SER A 128 -11.63 -7.52 -30.65
N ILE A 129 -12.93 -7.38 -30.35
CA ILE A 129 -14.01 -8.22 -30.95
C ILE A 129 -14.72 -7.54 -32.11
N ARG A 130 -14.77 -6.18 -32.13
CA ARG A 130 -15.54 -5.41 -33.10
C ARG A 130 -14.71 -4.96 -34.28
N ASP A 131 -15.37 -4.83 -35.44
CA ASP A 131 -14.78 -4.24 -36.63
C ASP A 131 -14.38 -2.79 -36.40
N PRO A 132 -13.19 -2.35 -36.86
CA PRO A 132 -12.68 -0.99 -36.69
C PRO A 132 -13.63 0.11 -37.21
N ASP A 133 -14.35 -0.18 -38.28
CA ASP A 133 -15.27 0.79 -38.94
C ASP A 133 -16.56 1.07 -38.14
N GLN A 134 -16.87 0.23 -37.16
CA GLN A 134 -18.04 0.36 -36.29
C GLN A 134 -17.70 0.89 -34.89
N LEU A 135 -16.44 1.24 -34.65
CA LEU A 135 -15.99 1.73 -33.35
C LEU A 135 -16.39 3.19 -33.15
N SER A 136 -17.18 3.46 -32.14
CA SER A 136 -17.44 4.80 -31.63
C SER A 136 -17.25 4.87 -30.13
N PRO A 137 -16.88 6.02 -29.55
CA PRO A 137 -16.71 6.17 -28.10
C PRO A 137 -17.97 5.75 -27.31
N ILE A 138 -19.15 6.03 -27.82
CA ILE A 138 -20.44 5.72 -27.19
C ILE A 138 -20.67 4.21 -27.12
N THR A 139 -20.26 3.47 -28.15
CA THR A 139 -20.44 2.02 -28.20
C THR A 139 -19.40 1.27 -27.37
N LEU A 140 -18.24 1.88 -27.13
CA LEU A 140 -17.14 1.30 -26.38
C LEU A 140 -17.28 1.54 -24.87
N ILE A 141 -17.62 2.77 -24.48
CA ILE A 141 -17.62 3.18 -23.08
C ILE A 141 -18.90 2.70 -22.39
N ASN A 142 -18.73 2.05 -21.25
CA ASN A 142 -19.82 1.66 -20.36
C ASN A 142 -19.54 2.19 -18.95
N ILE A 143 -20.37 3.10 -18.48
CA ILE A 143 -20.23 3.73 -17.16
C ILE A 143 -20.72 2.86 -16.00
N ARG A 144 -21.45 1.77 -16.28
CA ARG A 144 -22.05 0.89 -15.26
C ARG A 144 -21.04 0.37 -14.23
N PRO A 145 -19.82 -0.06 -14.59
CA PRO A 145 -18.84 -0.53 -13.61
C PRO A 145 -18.44 0.56 -12.60
N VAL A 146 -18.32 1.82 -13.04
CA VAL A 146 -17.98 2.94 -12.16
C VAL A 146 -19.14 3.27 -11.23
N VAL A 147 -20.35 3.32 -11.74
CA VAL A 147 -21.56 3.57 -10.93
C VAL A 147 -21.78 2.44 -9.92
N ALA A 148 -21.57 1.19 -10.32
CA ALA A 148 -21.73 0.04 -9.44
C ALA A 148 -20.76 0.11 -8.25
N ILE A 149 -19.50 0.44 -8.48
CA ILE A 149 -18.50 0.56 -7.41
C ILE A 149 -18.84 1.70 -6.44
N LEU A 150 -19.29 2.84 -6.94
CA LEU A 150 -19.71 3.92 -6.06
C LEU A 150 -20.93 3.53 -5.21
N ARG A 151 -21.89 2.85 -5.79
CA ARG A 151 -23.04 2.31 -5.03
C ARG A 151 -22.62 1.28 -3.99
N GLU A 152 -21.69 0.39 -4.36
CA GLU A 152 -21.12 -0.61 -3.44
C GLU A 152 -20.40 0.07 -2.28
N PHE A 153 -19.60 1.12 -2.56
CA PHE A 153 -18.89 1.86 -1.53
C PHE A 153 -19.84 2.55 -0.55
N PHE A 154 -20.81 3.30 -1.04
CA PHE A 154 -21.74 4.02 -0.16
C PHE A 154 -22.79 3.13 0.51
N GLY A 155 -23.15 2.02 -0.09
CA GLY A 155 -24.17 1.10 0.45
C GLY A 155 -23.64 -0.10 1.23
N GLY A 156 -22.40 -0.53 0.99
CA GLY A 156 -21.85 -1.76 1.55
C GLY A 156 -20.48 -1.64 2.22
N SER A 157 -19.79 -0.51 2.08
CA SER A 157 -18.49 -0.31 2.72
C SER A 157 -18.65 -0.20 4.24
N GLN A 158 -17.75 -0.85 4.97
CA GLN A 158 -17.68 -0.74 6.43
C GLN A 158 -17.38 0.68 6.91
N LEU A 159 -16.73 1.51 6.09
CA LEU A 159 -16.38 2.89 6.41
C LEU A 159 -17.51 3.89 6.08
N SER A 160 -18.49 3.49 5.26
CA SER A 160 -19.68 4.29 4.98
C SER A 160 -20.79 3.87 5.94
N GLN A 161 -21.10 4.73 6.87
CA GLN A 161 -22.04 4.46 7.98
C GLN A 161 -23.06 5.58 8.10
N PHE A 162 -24.19 5.27 8.74
CA PHE A 162 -25.15 6.29 9.11
C PHE A 162 -24.54 7.24 10.15
N MET A 163 -24.77 8.53 9.94
CA MET A 163 -24.34 9.53 10.92
C MET A 163 -25.28 9.50 12.12
N GLU A 164 -24.70 9.47 13.32
CA GLU A 164 -25.45 9.59 14.55
C GLU A 164 -25.96 11.02 14.71
N GLN A 165 -27.27 11.17 14.82
CA GLN A 165 -27.96 12.46 14.93
C GLN A 165 -28.88 12.54 16.16
N THR A 166 -28.60 11.74 17.18
CA THR A 166 -29.42 11.67 18.40
C THR A 166 -29.37 13.00 19.17
N ASN A 167 -28.22 13.61 19.28
CA ASN A 167 -28.03 14.95 19.83
C ASN A 167 -26.83 15.65 19.13
N PRO A 168 -26.74 17.00 19.23
CA PRO A 168 -25.66 17.75 18.59
C PRO A 168 -24.25 17.34 19.04
N LEU A 169 -24.05 16.91 20.26
CA LEU A 169 -22.78 16.50 20.80
C LEU A 169 -22.35 15.14 20.22
N ALA A 170 -23.26 14.18 20.09
CA ALA A 170 -23.01 12.90 19.49
C ALA A 170 -22.65 13.06 18.00
N GLU A 171 -23.36 13.91 17.27
CA GLU A 171 -23.06 14.25 15.87
C GLU A 171 -21.66 14.86 15.73
N LEU A 172 -21.29 15.82 16.58
CA LEU A 172 -19.98 16.44 16.55
C LEU A 172 -18.87 15.42 16.85
N THR A 173 -19.07 14.56 17.83
CA THR A 173 -18.12 13.50 18.19
C THR A 173 -17.93 12.52 17.03
N HIS A 174 -19.01 12.10 16.39
CA HIS A 174 -18.96 11.22 15.23
C HIS A 174 -18.18 11.84 14.06
N LYS A 175 -18.43 13.11 13.75
CA LYS A 175 -17.69 13.85 12.71
C LYS A 175 -16.19 14.00 13.00
N ARG A 176 -15.79 14.03 14.27
CA ARG A 176 -14.39 14.17 14.69
C ARG A 176 -13.69 12.83 14.94
N THR A 177 -14.38 11.71 14.84
CA THR A 177 -13.80 10.38 15.03
C THR A 177 -12.81 10.07 13.90
N LEU A 178 -11.57 9.76 14.25
CA LEU A 178 -10.50 9.44 13.31
C LEU A 178 -10.30 7.93 13.15
N SER A 179 -10.65 7.15 14.17
CA SER A 179 -10.55 5.69 14.12
C SER A 179 -11.86 5.07 13.66
N ALA A 180 -11.78 4.08 12.79
CA ALA A 180 -12.96 3.30 12.41
C ALA A 180 -13.44 2.37 13.53
N LEU A 181 -12.62 2.12 14.56
CA LEU A 181 -12.94 1.29 15.71
C LEU A 181 -13.62 2.11 16.81
N GLY A 182 -14.63 1.54 17.44
CA GLY A 182 -15.24 2.13 18.62
C GLY A 182 -16.75 2.19 18.55
N PRO A 183 -17.40 2.94 19.46
CA PRO A 183 -18.85 3.11 19.49
C PRO A 183 -19.37 3.72 18.17
N GLY A 184 -20.34 3.09 17.55
CA GLY A 184 -20.87 3.49 16.24
C GLY A 184 -20.00 3.07 15.03
N GLY A 185 -18.80 2.52 15.26
CA GLY A 185 -17.87 2.09 14.24
C GLY A 185 -17.73 0.57 14.11
N LEU A 186 -16.59 0.15 13.59
CA LEU A 186 -16.27 -1.26 13.39
C LEU A 186 -15.87 -1.94 14.70
N ARG A 187 -16.20 -3.23 14.82
CA ARG A 187 -15.66 -4.11 15.84
C ARG A 187 -14.30 -4.65 15.38
N ARG A 188 -13.42 -4.95 16.35
CA ARG A 188 -12.07 -5.49 16.08
C ARG A 188 -12.09 -6.73 15.18
N GLU A 189 -13.04 -7.60 15.38
CA GLU A 189 -13.23 -8.83 14.61
C GLU A 189 -13.51 -8.58 13.11
N ARG A 190 -14.15 -7.45 12.78
CA ARG A 190 -14.45 -7.07 11.40
C ARG A 190 -13.35 -6.22 10.75
N ALA A 191 -12.62 -5.47 11.56
CA ALA A 191 -11.56 -4.57 11.07
C ALA A 191 -10.22 -5.28 10.88
N GLY A 192 -10.05 -6.50 11.42
CA GLY A 192 -8.76 -7.19 11.46
C GLY A 192 -7.90 -6.76 12.64
N PHE A 193 -6.84 -7.53 12.90
CA PHE A 193 -5.95 -7.32 14.05
C PHE A 193 -4.70 -6.54 13.72
N ASP A 194 -4.33 -6.46 12.45
CA ASP A 194 -3.17 -5.74 11.99
C ASP A 194 -3.40 -4.22 12.03
N VAL A 195 -2.33 -3.48 12.33
CA VAL A 195 -2.37 -2.00 12.36
C VAL A 195 -2.82 -1.42 11.01
N ARG A 196 -2.45 -2.06 9.90
CA ARG A 196 -2.85 -1.66 8.54
C ARG A 196 -4.35 -1.83 8.25
N ASP A 197 -5.03 -2.72 8.96
CA ASP A 197 -6.44 -3.04 8.72
C ASP A 197 -7.38 -2.05 9.43
N VAL A 198 -6.88 -1.34 10.42
CA VAL A 198 -7.65 -0.45 11.28
C VAL A 198 -7.73 0.99 10.75
N HIS A 199 -6.82 1.37 9.87
CA HIS A 199 -6.71 2.75 9.40
C HIS A 199 -6.45 2.85 7.90
#